data_fe75607278d337cf9191996dabaf5074
#
_entry.id   fe75607278d337cf9191996dabaf5074
#
_cell.length_a   1.000
_cell.length_b   1.000
_cell.length_c   1.000
_cell.angle_alpha   90.00
_cell.angle_beta   90.00
_cell.angle_gamma   90.00
#
_symmetry.space_group_name_H-M   'P 1'
#
loop_
_entity.id
_entity.type
_entity.pdbx_description
1 polymer ?
#
loop_
_entity_poly.entity_id
_entity_poly.type
_entity_poly.pdbx_seq_one_letter_code
_entity_poly.pdbx_strand_id
1 'polypeptide(L)'
;AHRPVIEIGGGVVSSEASDLVRELVEKAGIPACHTLMAAGVLGYSEPLNYGLVGMHGSYVTNKAIDEADCLLAIGTRFSDRVALNTDRFANKAKVIQIDIDQSEINKNVMVDTYLTGDIKMILTALMPLIKPAEHKDWLATLDEYKKDDYVPVDSSDHITPHQLVRAICEDTDKDTIYVTDVGQHQMWAAQYLEHTAAHHFLTSGGLGTMGYGYGAAIGAQIACPDKRVVHITGDGSFHMNMNEACTAVSYNLPIITVIFDNRVLGMVRQWQTCFYGKRYSQTDPERKTDFVKVIEGFGGKGFHVKTLDEFKKAYKLAQKENGPVWIACDIGKDERVLPMIPAGKTVDD
;
A
#
# COMPACT_ATOMS: atom_id res chain seq x y z
N ALA A 1 -27.16 -1.08 -12.07
CA ALA A 1 -26.80 -0.65 -10.71
C ALA A 1 -26.89 0.87 -10.61
N HIS A 2 -27.29 1.37 -9.47
CA HIS A 2 -27.33 2.82 -9.18
C HIS A 2 -26.08 3.25 -8.39
N ARG A 3 -25.53 2.34 -7.59
CA ARG A 3 -24.36 2.56 -6.75
C ARG A 3 -23.31 1.47 -6.97
N PRO A 4 -22.81 1.31 -8.21
CA PRO A 4 -21.79 0.30 -8.49
C PRO A 4 -20.43 0.72 -7.92
N VAL A 5 -19.60 -0.28 -7.56
CA VAL A 5 -18.20 -0.11 -7.17
C VAL A 5 -17.35 -1.18 -7.82
N ILE A 6 -16.14 -0.85 -8.23
CA ILE A 6 -15.14 -1.81 -8.67
C ILE A 6 -14.10 -1.96 -7.56
N GLU A 7 -13.88 -3.19 -7.07
CA GLU A 7 -12.76 -3.55 -6.19
C GLU A 7 -11.66 -4.21 -7.02
N ILE A 8 -10.49 -3.57 -7.05
CA ILE A 8 -9.35 -4.02 -7.85
C ILE A 8 -8.36 -4.77 -6.96
N GLY A 9 -8.12 -6.02 -7.27
CA GLY A 9 -7.16 -6.87 -6.55
C GLY A 9 -5.87 -7.13 -7.32
N GLY A 10 -4.90 -7.76 -6.64
CA GLY A 10 -3.58 -8.09 -7.19
C GLY A 10 -3.61 -8.99 -8.43
N GLY A 11 -4.69 -9.74 -8.65
CA GLY A 11 -4.87 -10.54 -9.86
C GLY A 11 -4.87 -9.70 -11.14
N VAL A 12 -5.31 -8.43 -11.07
CA VAL A 12 -5.25 -7.50 -12.22
C VAL A 12 -3.81 -7.22 -12.63
N VAL A 13 -2.94 -7.00 -11.65
CA VAL A 13 -1.50 -6.78 -11.88
C VAL A 13 -0.86 -8.05 -12.46
N SER A 14 -1.14 -9.20 -11.86
CA SER A 14 -0.57 -10.49 -12.29
C SER A 14 -0.98 -10.90 -13.71
N SER A 15 -2.19 -10.52 -14.16
CA SER A 15 -2.68 -10.80 -15.51
C SER A 15 -2.35 -9.70 -16.53
N GLU A 16 -1.59 -8.67 -16.13
CA GLU A 16 -1.27 -7.50 -16.97
C GLU A 16 -2.52 -6.84 -17.57
N ALA A 17 -3.59 -6.74 -16.77
CA ALA A 17 -4.89 -6.23 -17.20
C ALA A 17 -5.16 -4.78 -16.74
N SER A 18 -4.15 -4.07 -16.24
CA SER A 18 -4.30 -2.73 -15.66
C SER A 18 -4.94 -1.73 -16.63
N ASP A 19 -4.51 -1.71 -17.89
CA ASP A 19 -5.05 -0.79 -18.90
C ASP A 19 -6.52 -1.09 -19.22
N LEU A 20 -6.90 -2.38 -19.29
CA LEU A 20 -8.29 -2.78 -19.51
C LEU A 20 -9.19 -2.43 -18.32
N VAL A 21 -8.67 -2.55 -17.10
CA VAL A 21 -9.42 -2.14 -15.90
C VAL A 21 -9.59 -0.62 -15.88
N ARG A 22 -8.57 0.15 -16.24
CA ARG A 22 -8.65 1.62 -16.37
C ARG A 22 -9.71 2.00 -17.41
N GLU A 23 -9.66 1.41 -18.61
CA GLU A 23 -10.65 1.63 -19.66
C GLU A 23 -12.07 1.27 -19.18
N LEU A 24 -12.23 0.17 -18.43
CA LEU A 24 -13.53 -0.24 -17.87
C LEU A 24 -14.06 0.80 -16.89
N VAL A 25 -13.23 1.25 -15.95
CA VAL A 25 -13.57 2.26 -14.95
C VAL A 25 -14.02 3.54 -15.62
N GLU A 26 -13.26 4.05 -16.58
CA GLU A 26 -13.59 5.28 -17.32
C GLU A 26 -14.86 5.13 -18.15
N LYS A 27 -14.95 4.06 -18.95
CA LYS A 27 -16.08 3.84 -19.87
C LYS A 27 -17.40 3.63 -19.14
N ALA A 28 -17.37 2.88 -18.04
CA ALA A 28 -18.56 2.61 -17.23
C ALA A 28 -18.86 3.71 -16.22
N GLY A 29 -17.95 4.67 -15.99
CA GLY A 29 -18.10 5.76 -15.02
C GLY A 29 -18.25 5.24 -13.57
N ILE A 30 -17.64 4.09 -13.24
CA ILE A 30 -17.80 3.42 -11.96
C ILE A 30 -16.65 3.78 -11.03
N PRO A 31 -16.92 4.27 -9.79
CA PRO A 31 -15.87 4.49 -8.80
C PRO A 31 -15.17 3.18 -8.44
N ALA A 32 -13.86 3.25 -8.24
CA ALA A 32 -13.04 2.10 -7.95
C ALA A 32 -12.19 2.31 -6.69
N CYS A 33 -11.98 1.21 -5.97
CA CYS A 33 -11.01 1.11 -4.89
C CYS A 33 -10.08 -0.06 -5.15
N HIS A 34 -8.96 -0.12 -4.43
CA HIS A 34 -7.98 -1.17 -4.66
C HIS A 34 -7.50 -1.81 -3.35
N THR A 35 -7.15 -3.09 -3.43
CA THR A 35 -6.42 -3.76 -2.35
C THR A 35 -4.96 -3.35 -2.36
N LEU A 36 -4.22 -3.66 -1.29
CA LEU A 36 -2.80 -3.37 -1.17
C LEU A 36 -1.98 -3.81 -2.40
N MET A 37 -2.29 -5.01 -2.94
CA MET A 37 -1.55 -5.61 -4.07
C MET A 37 -1.91 -5.02 -5.44
N ALA A 38 -2.89 -4.14 -5.49
CA ALA A 38 -3.33 -3.49 -6.73
C ALA A 38 -3.03 -1.97 -6.74
N ALA A 39 -2.24 -1.48 -5.79
CA ALA A 39 -1.80 -0.10 -5.77
C ALA A 39 -1.10 0.28 -7.09
N GLY A 40 -1.55 1.37 -7.72
CA GLY A 40 -1.04 1.85 -9.00
C GLY A 40 -1.72 1.27 -10.26
N VAL A 41 -2.69 0.35 -10.12
CA VAL A 41 -3.53 -0.05 -11.28
C VAL A 41 -4.29 1.18 -11.81
N LEU A 42 -4.86 1.95 -10.92
CA LEU A 42 -5.30 3.33 -11.19
C LEU A 42 -4.29 4.29 -10.58
N GLY A 43 -3.94 5.34 -11.31
CA GLY A 43 -3.09 6.40 -10.79
C GLY A 43 -3.79 7.17 -9.66
N TYR A 44 -3.01 7.68 -8.70
CA TYR A 44 -3.58 8.40 -7.54
C TYR A 44 -4.39 9.64 -7.93
N SER A 45 -4.09 10.25 -9.07
CA SER A 45 -4.79 11.44 -9.58
C SER A 45 -6.00 11.13 -10.47
N GLU A 46 -6.31 9.86 -10.73
CA GLU A 46 -7.45 9.49 -11.54
C GLU A 46 -8.78 9.75 -10.78
N PRO A 47 -9.74 10.47 -11.38
CA PRO A 47 -10.92 10.97 -10.66
C PRO A 47 -11.81 9.88 -10.04
N LEU A 48 -11.81 8.68 -10.64
CA LEU A 48 -12.62 7.56 -10.17
C LEU A 48 -11.84 6.61 -9.23
N ASN A 49 -10.58 6.92 -8.92
CA ASN A 49 -9.78 6.18 -7.93
C ASN A 49 -10.03 6.73 -6.53
N TYR A 50 -10.73 5.99 -5.70
CA TYR A 50 -10.98 6.34 -4.30
C TYR A 50 -9.92 5.80 -3.33
N GLY A 51 -9.00 4.95 -3.81
CA GLY A 51 -7.81 4.52 -3.06
C GLY A 51 -7.93 3.16 -2.38
N LEU A 52 -7.14 2.99 -1.31
CA LEU A 52 -7.01 1.73 -0.57
C LEU A 52 -8.29 1.36 0.18
N VAL A 53 -8.71 0.09 0.10
CA VAL A 53 -9.85 -0.48 0.83
C VAL A 53 -9.40 -1.41 1.96
N GLY A 54 -10.26 -1.65 2.93
CA GLY A 54 -10.08 -2.61 4.01
C GLY A 54 -9.63 -1.99 5.33
N MET A 55 -8.92 -2.75 6.16
CA MET A 55 -8.56 -2.40 7.54
C MET A 55 -7.92 -1.01 7.68
N HIS A 56 -7.06 -0.64 6.77
CA HIS A 56 -6.36 0.64 6.72
C HIS A 56 -6.75 1.49 5.51
N GLY A 57 -7.87 1.14 4.87
CA GLY A 57 -8.48 1.92 3.80
C GLY A 57 -9.14 3.20 4.32
N SER A 58 -9.40 4.15 3.42
CA SER A 58 -10.09 5.38 3.76
C SER A 58 -11.55 5.11 4.17
N TYR A 59 -12.17 6.09 4.84
CA TYR A 59 -13.59 6.01 5.19
C TYR A 59 -14.44 5.87 3.92
N VAL A 60 -14.17 6.71 2.91
CA VAL A 60 -14.94 6.71 1.67
C VAL A 60 -14.87 5.37 0.93
N THR A 61 -13.72 4.70 0.86
CA THR A 61 -13.60 3.41 0.15
C THR A 61 -14.37 2.29 0.84
N ASN A 62 -14.27 2.21 2.16
CA ASN A 62 -15.00 1.21 2.94
C ASN A 62 -16.51 1.50 2.92
N LYS A 63 -16.90 2.76 2.98
CA LYS A 63 -18.30 3.18 2.88
C LYS A 63 -18.88 2.95 1.49
N ALA A 64 -18.07 3.12 0.44
CA ALA A 64 -18.48 2.81 -0.94
C ALA A 64 -18.85 1.34 -1.09
N ILE A 65 -18.06 0.43 -0.55
CA ILE A 65 -18.35 -1.02 -0.56
C ILE A 65 -19.63 -1.33 0.26
N ASP A 66 -19.75 -0.76 1.46
CA ASP A 66 -20.88 -0.99 2.35
C ASP A 66 -22.22 -0.50 1.77
N GLU A 67 -22.21 0.61 1.01
CA GLU A 67 -23.42 1.20 0.42
C GLU A 67 -23.65 0.81 -1.05
N ALA A 68 -22.76 0.02 -1.64
CA ALA A 68 -22.90 -0.43 -3.03
C ALA A 68 -24.16 -1.28 -3.23
N ASP A 69 -24.80 -1.15 -4.40
CA ASP A 69 -25.84 -2.08 -4.86
C ASP A 69 -25.30 -3.12 -5.86
N CYS A 70 -24.07 -2.91 -6.34
CA CYS A 70 -23.33 -3.85 -7.17
C CYS A 70 -21.83 -3.69 -6.91
N LEU A 71 -21.16 -4.78 -6.56
CA LEU A 71 -19.72 -4.86 -6.39
C LEU A 71 -19.12 -5.74 -7.48
N LEU A 72 -18.28 -5.16 -8.34
CA LEU A 72 -17.46 -5.91 -9.28
C LEU A 72 -16.06 -6.09 -8.70
N ALA A 73 -15.78 -7.29 -8.23
CA ALA A 73 -14.50 -7.67 -7.62
C ALA A 73 -13.60 -8.34 -8.67
N ILE A 74 -12.49 -7.69 -9.03
CA ILE A 74 -11.60 -8.14 -10.10
C ILE A 74 -10.25 -8.55 -9.52
N GLY A 75 -9.97 -9.87 -9.51
CA GLY A 75 -8.70 -10.42 -9.04
C GLY A 75 -8.44 -10.18 -7.56
N THR A 76 -9.50 -10.13 -6.75
CA THR A 76 -9.47 -10.00 -5.30
C THR A 76 -10.09 -11.23 -4.64
N ARG A 77 -9.48 -11.70 -3.56
CA ARG A 77 -9.88 -12.91 -2.83
C ARG A 77 -10.64 -12.63 -1.55
N PHE A 78 -11.04 -11.39 -1.30
CA PHE A 78 -11.75 -10.98 -0.08
C PHE A 78 -11.02 -11.43 1.20
N SER A 79 -9.74 -11.07 1.31
CA SER A 79 -8.93 -11.44 2.47
C SER A 79 -9.47 -10.83 3.76
N ASP A 80 -9.04 -11.37 4.89
CA ASP A 80 -9.35 -10.88 6.24
C ASP A 80 -8.86 -9.45 6.53
N ARG A 81 -8.05 -8.87 5.65
CA ARG A 81 -7.62 -7.46 5.70
C ARG A 81 -8.50 -6.55 4.86
N VAL A 82 -9.37 -7.11 4.03
CA VAL A 82 -10.32 -6.40 3.17
C VAL A 82 -11.75 -6.66 3.63
N ALA A 83 -12.22 -7.92 3.59
CA ALA A 83 -13.52 -8.32 4.12
C ALA A 83 -13.42 -8.60 5.63
N LEU A 84 -13.32 -7.54 6.42
CA LEU A 84 -13.07 -7.61 7.86
C LEU A 84 -14.17 -8.34 8.65
N ASN A 85 -15.40 -8.23 8.16
CA ASN A 85 -16.57 -8.97 8.62
C ASN A 85 -17.28 -9.56 7.40
N THR A 86 -17.02 -10.82 7.11
CA THR A 86 -17.48 -11.48 5.88
C THR A 86 -19.01 -11.55 5.77
N ASP A 87 -19.74 -11.59 6.90
CA ASP A 87 -21.21 -11.64 6.90
C ASP A 87 -21.84 -10.29 6.57
N ARG A 88 -21.10 -9.20 6.78
CA ARG A 88 -21.57 -7.83 6.57
C ARG A 88 -20.93 -7.17 5.35
N PHE A 89 -19.85 -7.74 4.82
CA PHE A 89 -19.12 -7.16 3.68
C PHE A 89 -19.99 -7.16 2.42
N ALA A 90 -20.19 -5.97 1.85
CA ALA A 90 -20.99 -5.76 0.62
C ALA A 90 -22.39 -6.43 0.65
N ASN A 91 -22.99 -6.58 1.84
CA ASN A 91 -24.24 -7.35 2.03
C ASN A 91 -25.49 -6.71 1.39
N LYS A 92 -25.39 -5.46 0.92
CA LYS A 92 -26.42 -4.75 0.15
C LYS A 92 -26.24 -4.91 -1.36
N ALA A 93 -25.06 -5.37 -1.78
CA ALA A 93 -24.66 -5.43 -3.19
C ALA A 93 -24.93 -6.80 -3.81
N LYS A 94 -25.19 -6.80 -5.10
CA LYS A 94 -24.94 -7.98 -5.94
C LYS A 94 -23.44 -8.06 -6.21
N VAL A 95 -22.82 -9.16 -5.79
CA VAL A 95 -21.37 -9.34 -5.92
C VAL A 95 -21.05 -10.15 -7.16
N ILE A 96 -20.21 -9.60 -8.01
CA ILE A 96 -19.68 -10.24 -9.23
C ILE A 96 -18.18 -10.41 -9.03
N GLN A 97 -17.67 -11.65 -9.05
CA GLN A 97 -16.24 -11.92 -8.87
C GLN A 97 -15.60 -12.43 -10.16
N ILE A 98 -14.45 -11.86 -10.50
CA ILE A 98 -13.59 -12.36 -11.58
C ILE A 98 -12.28 -12.82 -10.95
N ASP A 99 -11.98 -14.10 -11.03
CA ASP A 99 -10.76 -14.67 -10.48
C ASP A 99 -10.27 -15.84 -11.35
N ILE A 100 -8.96 -16.07 -11.37
CA ILE A 100 -8.38 -17.23 -12.05
C ILE A 100 -8.50 -18.50 -11.22
N ASP A 101 -8.55 -18.38 -9.91
CA ASP A 101 -8.63 -19.50 -8.96
C ASP A 101 -10.08 -19.76 -8.54
N GLN A 102 -10.65 -20.84 -9.07
CA GLN A 102 -12.01 -21.25 -8.73
C GLN A 102 -12.18 -21.56 -7.23
N SER A 103 -11.11 -21.89 -6.52
CA SER A 103 -11.17 -22.17 -5.08
C SER A 103 -11.38 -20.90 -4.22
N GLU A 104 -11.15 -19.72 -4.77
CA GLU A 104 -11.45 -18.44 -4.11
C GLU A 104 -12.92 -18.01 -4.28
N ILE A 105 -13.66 -18.61 -5.21
CA ILE A 105 -15.08 -18.29 -5.43
C ILE A 105 -15.93 -18.84 -4.28
N ASN A 106 -16.76 -17.99 -3.68
CA ASN A 106 -17.61 -18.31 -2.52
C ASN A 106 -16.84 -18.77 -1.26
N LYS A 107 -15.55 -18.49 -1.17
CA LYS A 107 -14.73 -18.92 -0.04
C LYS A 107 -14.93 -18.02 1.20
N ASN A 108 -14.78 -16.73 1.04
CA ASN A 108 -14.89 -15.75 2.13
C ASN A 108 -16.18 -14.93 2.05
N VAL A 109 -16.60 -14.56 0.85
CA VAL A 109 -17.81 -13.81 0.56
C VAL A 109 -18.63 -14.60 -0.47
N MET A 110 -19.92 -14.75 -0.22
CA MET A 110 -20.83 -15.36 -1.19
C MET A 110 -21.08 -14.40 -2.34
N VAL A 111 -20.95 -14.89 -3.57
CA VAL A 111 -21.11 -14.07 -4.78
C VAL A 111 -22.34 -14.48 -5.58
N ASP A 112 -23.03 -13.51 -6.20
CA ASP A 112 -24.20 -13.76 -7.05
C ASP A 112 -23.82 -14.31 -8.41
N THR A 113 -22.67 -13.87 -8.92
CA THR A 113 -22.17 -14.26 -10.24
C THR A 113 -20.66 -14.27 -10.23
N TYR A 114 -20.05 -15.14 -11.01
CA TYR A 114 -18.60 -15.18 -11.16
C TYR A 114 -18.15 -15.57 -12.57
N LEU A 115 -16.93 -15.17 -12.91
CA LEU A 115 -16.22 -15.61 -14.11
C LEU A 115 -14.85 -16.15 -13.66
N THR A 116 -14.57 -17.40 -13.99
CA THR A 116 -13.27 -18.03 -13.70
C THR A 116 -12.41 -18.03 -14.94
N GLY A 117 -11.21 -17.45 -14.85
CA GLY A 117 -10.23 -17.39 -15.93
C GLY A 117 -9.29 -16.20 -15.81
N ASP A 118 -8.42 -16.08 -16.81
CA ASP A 118 -7.51 -14.95 -16.92
C ASP A 118 -8.27 -13.63 -17.10
N ILE A 119 -7.96 -12.64 -16.26
CA ILE A 119 -8.68 -11.34 -16.21
C ILE A 119 -8.54 -10.60 -17.54
N LYS A 120 -7.36 -10.60 -18.15
CA LYS A 120 -7.13 -9.91 -19.43
C LYS A 120 -8.00 -10.49 -20.54
N MET A 121 -8.11 -11.82 -20.59
CA MET A 121 -8.98 -12.50 -21.56
C MET A 121 -10.45 -12.18 -21.31
N ILE A 122 -10.89 -12.25 -20.05
CA ILE A 122 -12.28 -11.98 -19.67
C ILE A 122 -12.64 -10.52 -19.99
N LEU A 123 -11.82 -9.56 -19.59
CA LEU A 123 -12.09 -8.15 -19.85
C LEU A 123 -12.04 -7.82 -21.34
N THR A 124 -11.12 -8.42 -22.11
CA THR A 124 -11.09 -8.26 -23.57
C THR A 124 -12.42 -8.67 -24.21
N ALA A 125 -13.03 -9.76 -23.74
CA ALA A 125 -14.32 -10.21 -24.23
C ALA A 125 -15.50 -9.36 -23.72
N LEU A 126 -15.40 -8.79 -22.51
CA LEU A 126 -16.45 -7.97 -21.91
C LEU A 126 -16.48 -6.54 -22.46
N MET A 127 -15.33 -5.93 -22.73
CA MET A 127 -15.23 -4.51 -23.12
C MET A 127 -16.14 -4.09 -24.28
N PRO A 128 -16.33 -4.89 -25.37
CA PRO A 128 -17.28 -4.54 -26.44
C PRO A 128 -18.74 -4.51 -25.98
N LEU A 129 -19.08 -5.19 -24.89
CA LEU A 129 -20.45 -5.28 -24.35
C LEU A 129 -20.76 -4.16 -23.34
N ILE A 130 -19.73 -3.53 -22.79
CA ILE A 130 -19.87 -2.43 -21.83
C ILE A 130 -20.33 -1.16 -22.55
N LYS A 131 -21.41 -0.59 -22.08
CA LYS A 131 -21.92 0.69 -22.56
C LYS A 131 -21.40 1.82 -21.70
N PRO A 132 -21.08 2.99 -22.28
CA PRO A 132 -20.80 4.19 -21.49
C PRO A 132 -21.93 4.50 -20.52
N ALA A 133 -21.56 4.84 -19.29
CA ALA A 133 -22.51 5.20 -18.25
C ALA A 133 -21.93 6.30 -17.35
N GLU A 134 -22.78 6.92 -16.59
CA GLU A 134 -22.43 7.93 -15.59
C GLU A 134 -23.23 7.68 -14.30
N HIS A 135 -22.59 7.87 -13.16
CA HIS A 135 -23.19 7.66 -11.85
C HIS A 135 -23.09 8.91 -10.98
N LYS A 136 -23.49 10.07 -11.53
CA LYS A 136 -23.29 11.41 -10.93
C LYS A 136 -23.77 11.52 -9.49
N ASP A 137 -24.98 11.02 -9.19
CA ASP A 137 -25.55 11.10 -7.85
C ASP A 137 -24.76 10.23 -6.85
N TRP A 138 -24.26 9.08 -7.32
CA TRP A 138 -23.42 8.20 -6.52
C TRP A 138 -22.04 8.82 -6.26
N LEU A 139 -21.39 9.36 -7.28
CA LEU A 139 -20.11 10.06 -7.12
C LEU A 139 -20.24 11.25 -6.17
N ALA A 140 -21.31 12.05 -6.30
CA ALA A 140 -21.58 13.15 -5.36
C ALA A 140 -21.75 12.66 -3.91
N THR A 141 -22.38 11.50 -3.72
CA THR A 141 -22.49 10.88 -2.39
C THR A 141 -21.13 10.46 -1.83
N LEU A 142 -20.29 9.87 -2.68
CA LEU A 142 -18.92 9.48 -2.27
C LEU A 142 -18.04 10.70 -1.96
N ASP A 143 -18.21 11.79 -2.69
CA ASP A 143 -17.50 13.04 -2.42
C ASP A 143 -17.91 13.66 -1.06
N GLU A 144 -19.18 13.47 -0.64
CA GLU A 144 -19.58 13.82 0.74
C GLU A 144 -18.91 12.91 1.78
N TYR A 145 -18.88 11.59 1.57
CA TYR A 145 -18.19 10.67 2.49
C TYR A 145 -16.69 10.95 2.58
N LYS A 146 -16.06 11.40 1.49
CA LYS A 146 -14.62 11.73 1.46
C LYS A 146 -14.27 12.88 2.41
N LYS A 147 -15.21 13.71 2.81
CA LYS A 147 -15.00 14.78 3.81
C LYS A 147 -14.73 14.24 5.21
N ASP A 148 -15.18 13.00 5.48
CA ASP A 148 -14.98 12.32 6.75
C ASP A 148 -13.72 11.42 6.76
N ASP A 149 -12.94 11.41 5.66
CA ASP A 149 -11.67 10.70 5.62
C ASP A 149 -10.69 11.25 6.65
N TYR A 150 -9.93 10.33 7.25
CA TYR A 150 -8.89 10.70 8.19
C TYR A 150 -7.81 11.55 7.51
N VAL A 151 -7.59 12.73 8.04
CA VAL A 151 -6.52 13.64 7.62
C VAL A 151 -5.40 13.61 8.67
N PRO A 152 -4.19 13.15 8.32
CA PRO A 152 -3.08 13.15 9.25
C PRO A 152 -2.64 14.58 9.58
N VAL A 153 -2.20 14.78 10.84
CA VAL A 153 -1.75 16.08 11.32
C VAL A 153 -0.22 16.15 11.31
N ASP A 154 0.30 17.20 10.69
CA ASP A 154 1.74 17.48 10.68
C ASP A 154 2.23 17.83 12.09
N SER A 155 3.46 17.43 12.43
CA SER A 155 4.13 17.81 13.66
C SER A 155 5.33 18.71 13.36
N SER A 156 5.57 19.70 14.25
CA SER A 156 6.80 20.50 14.26
C SER A 156 7.91 19.88 15.11
N ASP A 157 7.53 18.98 16.02
CA ASP A 157 8.43 18.49 17.08
C ASP A 157 9.20 17.22 16.67
N HIS A 158 8.65 16.46 15.72
CA HIS A 158 9.25 15.24 15.17
C HIS A 158 8.75 14.98 13.76
N ILE A 159 9.43 14.13 13.02
CA ILE A 159 8.99 13.69 11.70
C ILE A 159 7.80 12.74 11.88
N THR A 160 6.65 13.07 11.28
CA THR A 160 5.54 12.13 11.19
C THR A 160 5.66 11.23 9.97
N PRO A 161 5.12 10.00 10.01
CA PRO A 161 5.24 9.07 8.88
C PRO A 161 4.68 9.62 7.57
N HIS A 162 3.55 10.31 7.60
CA HIS A 162 2.96 10.88 6.38
C HIS A 162 3.78 12.04 5.80
N GLN A 163 4.40 12.89 6.65
CA GLN A 163 5.33 13.93 6.19
C GLN A 163 6.53 13.30 5.48
N LEU A 164 7.05 12.18 6.02
CA LEU A 164 8.18 11.47 5.45
C LEU A 164 7.83 10.87 4.09
N VAL A 165 6.69 10.16 3.97
CA VAL A 165 6.23 9.60 2.69
C VAL A 165 5.96 10.69 1.66
N ARG A 166 5.30 11.79 2.06
CA ARG A 166 5.07 12.94 1.17
C ARG A 166 6.37 13.56 0.67
N ALA A 167 7.37 13.71 1.54
CA ALA A 167 8.68 14.25 1.16
C ALA A 167 9.44 13.32 0.20
N ILE A 168 9.22 11.99 0.29
CA ILE A 168 9.73 11.04 -0.70
C ILE A 168 9.09 11.32 -2.07
N CYS A 169 7.76 11.47 -2.14
CA CYS A 169 7.05 11.72 -3.39
C CYS A 169 7.43 13.06 -4.05
N GLU A 170 7.61 14.13 -3.25
CA GLU A 170 7.95 15.47 -3.74
C GLU A 170 9.27 15.52 -4.55
N ASP A 171 10.23 14.69 -4.18
CA ASP A 171 11.59 14.69 -4.76
C ASP A 171 11.87 13.41 -5.58
N THR A 172 10.84 12.68 -6.02
CA THR A 172 11.01 11.39 -6.72
C THR A 172 10.28 11.38 -8.06
N ASP A 173 10.92 10.75 -9.08
CA ASP A 173 10.33 10.59 -10.40
C ASP A 173 9.12 9.68 -10.41
N LYS A 174 8.15 9.93 -11.30
CA LYS A 174 6.94 9.10 -11.48
C LYS A 174 7.22 7.65 -11.86
N ASP A 175 8.40 7.40 -12.44
CA ASP A 175 8.85 6.05 -12.83
C ASP A 175 9.58 5.28 -11.72
N THR A 176 9.64 5.85 -10.52
CA THR A 176 10.28 5.21 -9.36
C THR A 176 9.54 3.96 -8.93
N ILE A 177 10.32 2.94 -8.60
CA ILE A 177 9.81 1.70 -8.01
C ILE A 177 9.96 1.80 -6.49
N TYR A 178 8.83 1.73 -5.80
CA TYR A 178 8.78 1.68 -4.35
C TYR A 178 8.70 0.24 -3.88
N VAL A 179 9.57 -0.13 -2.97
CA VAL A 179 9.58 -1.47 -2.37
C VAL A 179 9.41 -1.32 -0.87
N THR A 180 8.52 -2.07 -0.25
CA THR A 180 8.35 -2.01 1.19
C THR A 180 8.69 -3.31 1.88
N ASP A 181 9.20 -3.20 3.09
CA ASP A 181 9.12 -4.25 4.08
C ASP A 181 7.71 -4.32 4.70
N VAL A 182 7.54 -5.10 5.77
CA VAL A 182 6.24 -5.32 6.41
C VAL A 182 6.20 -4.72 7.82
N GLY A 183 5.17 -3.90 8.05
CA GLY A 183 4.94 -3.18 9.30
C GLY A 183 4.11 -1.92 9.08
N GLN A 184 4.15 -0.99 10.04
CA GLN A 184 3.44 0.30 9.93
C GLN A 184 3.89 1.10 8.69
N HIS A 185 5.19 1.10 8.39
CA HIS A 185 5.77 1.78 7.22
C HIS A 185 5.17 1.29 5.89
N GLN A 186 4.82 0.00 5.79
CA GLN A 186 4.13 -0.57 4.63
C GLN A 186 2.75 0.07 4.44
N MET A 187 2.00 0.21 5.53
CA MET A 187 0.65 0.79 5.50
C MET A 187 0.70 2.28 5.20
N TRP A 188 1.62 3.02 5.83
CA TRP A 188 1.81 4.45 5.51
C TRP A 188 2.25 4.65 4.06
N ALA A 189 3.11 3.79 3.51
CA ALA A 189 3.47 3.81 2.11
C ALA A 189 2.24 3.54 1.21
N ALA A 190 1.42 2.55 1.55
CA ALA A 190 0.21 2.24 0.80
C ALA A 190 -0.84 3.36 0.81
N GLN A 191 -0.92 4.10 1.95
CA GLN A 191 -1.89 5.20 2.12
C GLN A 191 -1.44 6.51 1.48
N TYR A 192 -0.13 6.82 1.53
CA TYR A 192 0.37 8.18 1.26
C TYR A 192 1.31 8.30 0.07
N LEU A 193 1.79 7.18 -0.53
CA LEU A 193 2.53 7.25 -1.79
C LEU A 193 1.59 7.63 -2.94
N GLU A 194 2.09 8.46 -3.82
CA GLU A 194 1.45 8.77 -5.09
C GLU A 194 1.70 7.64 -6.09
N HIS A 195 0.92 6.56 -5.97
CA HIS A 195 1.03 5.41 -6.85
C HIS A 195 0.67 5.80 -8.29
N THR A 196 1.59 5.65 -9.23
CA THR A 196 1.45 6.13 -10.61
C THR A 196 1.17 5.03 -11.61
N ALA A 197 1.67 3.83 -11.39
CA ALA A 197 1.52 2.69 -12.30
C ALA A 197 1.58 1.35 -11.55
N ALA A 198 0.97 0.35 -12.14
CA ALA A 198 1.13 -1.04 -11.71
C ALA A 198 2.61 -1.45 -11.77
N HIS A 199 3.02 -2.39 -10.92
CA HIS A 199 4.41 -2.84 -10.74
C HIS A 199 5.39 -1.78 -10.19
N HIS A 200 4.92 -0.56 -9.86
CA HIS A 200 5.75 0.44 -9.19
C HIS A 200 5.67 0.37 -7.66
N PHE A 201 4.84 -0.52 -7.11
CA PHE A 201 4.74 -0.78 -5.68
C PHE A 201 4.91 -2.27 -5.40
N LEU A 202 6.04 -2.66 -4.84
CA LEU A 202 6.40 -4.04 -4.54
C LEU A 202 6.37 -4.28 -3.03
N THR A 203 5.55 -5.22 -2.59
CA THR A 203 5.36 -5.50 -1.17
C THR A 203 4.93 -6.94 -0.91
N SER A 204 5.22 -7.46 0.28
CA SER A 204 4.69 -8.75 0.73
C SER A 204 3.29 -8.56 1.33
N GLY A 205 2.26 -8.39 0.47
CA GLY A 205 0.89 -8.15 0.90
C GLY A 205 0.06 -9.42 1.13
N GLY A 206 0.54 -10.58 0.70
CA GLY A 206 -0.12 -11.87 0.94
C GLY A 206 0.26 -12.47 2.29
N LEU A 207 1.50 -12.92 2.44
CA LEU A 207 2.01 -13.53 3.67
C LEU A 207 2.45 -12.48 4.72
N GLY A 208 2.86 -11.29 4.29
CA GLY A 208 3.32 -10.25 5.21
C GLY A 208 4.70 -10.56 5.82
N THR A 209 5.66 -10.92 4.99
CA THR A 209 6.99 -11.36 5.41
C THR A 209 7.87 -10.17 5.78
N MET A 210 8.18 -10.01 7.05
CA MET A 210 9.21 -9.05 7.49
C MET A 210 10.59 -9.49 6.95
N GLY A 211 11.40 -8.51 6.48
CA GLY A 211 12.68 -8.77 5.82
C GLY A 211 12.61 -9.01 4.31
N TYR A 212 11.41 -9.00 3.71
CA TYR A 212 11.21 -9.16 2.27
C TYR A 212 11.82 -8.01 1.44
N GLY A 213 11.70 -6.78 1.96
CA GLY A 213 11.82 -5.57 1.14
C GLY A 213 13.22 -5.36 0.53
N TYR A 214 14.28 -5.57 1.30
CA TYR A 214 15.62 -5.27 0.79
C TYR A 214 16.06 -6.21 -0.34
N GLY A 215 15.79 -7.50 -0.21
CA GLY A 215 16.03 -8.45 -1.30
C GLY A 215 15.19 -8.15 -2.54
N ALA A 216 13.92 -7.77 -2.35
CA ALA A 216 13.05 -7.35 -3.45
C ALA A 216 13.53 -6.05 -4.12
N ALA A 217 14.06 -5.08 -3.34
CA ALA A 217 14.65 -3.85 -3.89
C ALA A 217 15.90 -4.12 -4.73
N ILE A 218 16.75 -5.05 -4.30
CA ILE A 218 17.91 -5.53 -5.07
C ILE A 218 17.43 -6.14 -6.40
N GLY A 219 16.44 -7.04 -6.34
CA GLY A 219 15.86 -7.63 -7.55
C GLY A 219 15.25 -6.61 -8.50
N ALA A 220 14.51 -5.64 -7.97
CA ALA A 220 13.91 -4.56 -8.76
C ALA A 220 14.97 -3.69 -9.44
N GLN A 221 16.05 -3.33 -8.71
CA GLN A 221 17.12 -2.50 -9.28
C GLN A 221 17.92 -3.23 -10.36
N ILE A 222 18.11 -4.54 -10.22
CA ILE A 222 18.76 -5.36 -11.26
C ILE A 222 17.87 -5.50 -12.48
N ALA A 223 16.57 -5.72 -12.28
CA ALA A 223 15.61 -5.84 -13.38
C ALA A 223 15.34 -4.53 -14.12
N CYS A 224 15.44 -3.41 -13.41
CA CYS A 224 15.16 -2.07 -13.94
C CYS A 224 16.32 -1.12 -13.62
N PRO A 225 17.50 -1.29 -14.26
CA PRO A 225 18.72 -0.54 -13.92
C PRO A 225 18.59 0.98 -14.15
N ASP A 226 17.72 1.39 -15.07
CA ASP A 226 17.51 2.80 -15.41
C ASP A 226 16.47 3.49 -14.53
N LYS A 227 15.75 2.73 -13.68
CA LYS A 227 14.76 3.28 -12.76
C LYS A 227 15.35 3.48 -11.36
N ARG A 228 14.86 4.49 -10.66
CA ARG A 228 15.14 4.66 -9.23
C ARG A 228 14.36 3.63 -8.43
N VAL A 229 15.04 2.96 -7.50
CA VAL A 229 14.40 2.09 -6.51
C VAL A 229 14.50 2.74 -5.13
N VAL A 230 13.37 2.91 -4.47
CA VAL A 230 13.27 3.41 -3.10
C VAL A 230 12.70 2.30 -2.23
N HIS A 231 13.48 1.85 -1.26
CA HIS A 231 13.09 0.86 -0.28
C HIS A 231 12.62 1.55 1.00
N ILE A 232 11.38 1.31 1.41
CA ILE A 232 10.76 1.86 2.61
C ILE A 232 10.63 0.75 3.64
N THR A 233 11.27 0.92 4.80
CA THR A 233 11.32 -0.11 5.84
C THR A 233 11.17 0.48 7.23
N GLY A 234 10.88 -0.36 8.22
CA GLY A 234 11.01 -0.05 9.64
C GLY A 234 12.22 -0.74 10.24
N ASP A 235 12.76 -0.19 11.32
CA ASP A 235 13.93 -0.74 12.02
C ASP A 235 13.77 -2.23 12.35
N GLY A 236 12.58 -2.63 12.80
CA GLY A 236 12.29 -4.03 13.17
C GLY A 236 12.36 -5.01 12.02
N SER A 237 11.75 -4.67 10.88
CA SER A 237 11.74 -5.50 9.69
C SER A 237 13.10 -5.54 9.02
N PHE A 238 13.77 -4.38 8.97
CA PHE A 238 15.07 -4.24 8.32
C PHE A 238 16.18 -5.09 9.00
N HIS A 239 16.14 -5.23 10.33
CA HIS A 239 17.07 -6.12 11.05
C HIS A 239 17.01 -7.57 10.58
N MET A 240 15.94 -8.01 9.95
CA MET A 240 15.80 -9.40 9.53
C MET A 240 16.59 -9.73 8.27
N ASN A 241 16.90 -8.74 7.42
CA ASN A 241 17.60 -8.99 6.16
C ASN A 241 18.55 -7.86 5.72
N MET A 242 19.00 -6.97 6.62
CA MET A 242 19.91 -5.88 6.28
C MET A 242 21.31 -6.37 5.83
N ASN A 243 21.66 -7.63 6.10
CA ASN A 243 22.90 -8.26 5.65
C ASN A 243 23.04 -8.27 4.12
N GLU A 244 21.94 -8.21 3.37
CA GLU A 244 21.95 -8.09 1.91
C GLU A 244 22.55 -6.76 1.41
N ALA A 245 22.91 -5.86 2.33
CA ALA A 245 23.77 -4.72 2.02
C ALA A 245 25.06 -5.12 1.32
N CYS A 246 25.62 -6.28 1.68
CA CYS A 246 26.79 -6.85 1.02
C CYS A 246 26.55 -7.00 -0.50
N THR A 247 25.42 -7.55 -0.89
CA THR A 247 25.03 -7.70 -2.30
C THR A 247 24.84 -6.34 -2.97
N ALA A 248 24.07 -5.44 -2.35
CA ALA A 248 23.79 -4.11 -2.91
C ALA A 248 25.07 -3.29 -3.12
N VAL A 249 26.01 -3.33 -2.17
CA VAL A 249 27.32 -2.64 -2.28
C VAL A 249 28.18 -3.29 -3.35
N SER A 250 28.29 -4.62 -3.37
CA SER A 250 29.13 -5.35 -4.31
C SER A 250 28.75 -5.11 -5.78
N TYR A 251 27.47 -4.89 -6.03
CA TYR A 251 26.94 -4.60 -7.38
C TYR A 251 26.70 -3.10 -7.65
N ASN A 252 27.09 -2.22 -6.72
CA ASN A 252 26.87 -0.76 -6.82
C ASN A 252 25.41 -0.40 -7.16
N LEU A 253 24.45 -1.03 -6.47
CA LEU A 253 23.04 -0.79 -6.73
C LEU A 253 22.60 0.51 -6.05
N PRO A 254 22.13 1.53 -6.79
CA PRO A 254 21.81 2.86 -6.25
C PRO A 254 20.44 2.89 -5.56
N ILE A 255 20.20 1.93 -4.65
CA ILE A 255 18.97 1.81 -3.88
C ILE A 255 19.01 2.84 -2.75
N ILE A 256 17.94 3.62 -2.62
CA ILE A 256 17.74 4.50 -1.46
C ILE A 256 16.84 3.76 -0.47
N THR A 257 17.38 3.42 0.70
CA THR A 257 16.61 2.82 1.79
C THR A 257 16.25 3.88 2.82
N VAL A 258 14.96 4.08 3.04
CA VAL A 258 14.42 4.97 4.08
C VAL A 258 13.91 4.12 5.24
N ILE A 259 14.57 4.25 6.39
CA ILE A 259 14.29 3.47 7.59
C ILE A 259 13.46 4.32 8.54
N PHE A 260 12.21 3.93 8.78
CA PHE A 260 11.33 4.51 9.77
C PHE A 260 11.72 3.95 11.15
N ASP A 261 12.63 4.65 11.84
CA ASP A 261 13.21 4.18 13.10
C ASP A 261 12.40 4.70 14.29
N ASN A 262 11.43 3.90 14.73
CA ASN A 262 10.68 4.16 15.96
C ASN A 262 11.17 3.34 17.16
N ARG A 263 12.14 2.45 16.97
CA ARG A 263 12.76 1.56 17.97
C ARG A 263 11.79 0.59 18.64
N VAL A 264 10.65 0.35 18.00
CA VAL A 264 9.63 -0.59 18.49
C VAL A 264 9.12 -1.49 17.37
N LEU A 265 8.49 -2.60 17.72
CA LEU A 265 7.67 -3.37 16.77
C LEU A 265 6.31 -2.66 16.64
N GLY A 266 6.28 -1.60 15.83
CA GLY A 266 5.24 -0.59 15.85
C GLY A 266 3.83 -1.12 15.61
N MET A 267 3.64 -2.04 14.64
CA MET A 267 2.30 -2.61 14.38
C MET A 267 1.81 -3.44 15.58
N VAL A 268 2.66 -4.26 16.19
CA VAL A 268 2.30 -5.05 17.37
C VAL A 268 2.03 -4.13 18.56
N ARG A 269 2.85 -3.10 18.76
CA ARG A 269 2.64 -2.08 19.81
C ARG A 269 1.31 -1.34 19.63
N GLN A 270 0.96 -0.98 18.40
CA GLN A 270 -0.34 -0.36 18.10
C GLN A 270 -1.51 -1.27 18.52
N TRP A 271 -1.46 -2.56 18.18
CA TRP A 271 -2.48 -3.53 18.60
C TRP A 271 -2.54 -3.67 20.12
N GLN A 272 -1.41 -3.74 20.80
CA GLN A 272 -1.38 -3.80 22.27
C GLN A 272 -1.93 -2.50 22.90
N THR A 273 -1.71 -1.36 22.25
CA THR A 273 -2.31 -0.08 22.67
C THR A 273 -3.82 -0.10 22.51
N CYS A 274 -4.33 -0.51 21.37
CA CYS A 274 -5.75 -0.44 21.03
C CYS A 274 -6.59 -1.52 21.73
N PHE A 275 -6.07 -2.75 21.83
CA PHE A 275 -6.89 -3.90 22.20
C PHE A 275 -6.46 -4.59 23.50
N TYR A 276 -5.26 -4.32 24.02
CA TYR A 276 -4.71 -5.02 25.19
C TYR A 276 -4.39 -4.09 26.36
N GLY A 277 -5.06 -2.93 26.43
CA GLY A 277 -4.95 -2.00 27.55
C GLY A 277 -3.53 -1.50 27.80
N LYS A 278 -2.74 -1.30 26.71
CA LYS A 278 -1.33 -0.87 26.74
C LYS A 278 -0.40 -1.80 27.52
N ARG A 279 -0.75 -3.09 27.61
CA ARG A 279 0.11 -4.11 28.22
C ARG A 279 1.16 -4.55 27.18
N TYR A 280 2.23 -3.77 27.09
CA TYR A 280 3.30 -4.00 26.13
C TYR A 280 4.11 -5.22 26.52
N SER A 281 4.26 -6.17 25.57
CA SER A 281 5.06 -7.38 25.73
C SER A 281 5.95 -7.56 24.51
N GLN A 282 7.27 -7.53 24.74
CA GLN A 282 8.31 -7.75 23.72
C GLN A 282 8.23 -6.82 22.49
N THR A 283 7.63 -5.65 22.61
CA THR A 283 7.47 -4.68 21.52
C THR A 283 8.46 -3.53 21.56
N ASP A 284 9.19 -3.37 22.68
CA ASP A 284 10.30 -2.43 22.86
C ASP A 284 11.63 -3.20 22.97
N PRO A 285 12.24 -3.61 21.85
CA PRO A 285 13.44 -4.50 21.88
C PRO A 285 14.73 -3.78 22.28
N GLU A 286 14.70 -2.49 22.62
CA GLU A 286 15.85 -1.66 23.05
C GLU A 286 17.10 -1.80 22.17
N ARG A 287 16.91 -1.87 20.86
CA ARG A 287 18.01 -2.03 19.90
C ARG A 287 18.92 -0.80 19.91
N LYS A 288 20.23 -1.06 19.88
CA LYS A 288 21.28 -0.03 19.83
C LYS A 288 21.96 0.05 18.47
N THR A 289 21.31 -0.47 17.43
CA THR A 289 21.88 -0.50 16.09
C THR A 289 22.06 0.91 15.54
N ASP A 290 23.26 1.19 15.10
CA ASP A 290 23.60 2.40 14.35
C ASP A 290 23.62 2.02 12.86
N PHE A 291 22.53 2.28 12.17
CA PHE A 291 22.37 1.92 10.76
C PHE A 291 23.38 2.62 9.85
N VAL A 292 23.84 3.81 10.22
CA VAL A 292 24.87 4.54 9.46
C VAL A 292 26.18 3.78 9.50
N LYS A 293 26.65 3.40 10.69
CA LYS A 293 27.89 2.63 10.85
C LYS A 293 27.79 1.25 10.19
N VAL A 294 26.61 0.64 10.21
CA VAL A 294 26.40 -0.67 9.56
C VAL A 294 26.60 -0.56 8.06
N ILE A 295 25.93 0.38 7.40
CA ILE A 295 26.07 0.53 5.93
C ILE A 295 27.46 0.99 5.53
N GLU A 296 28.08 1.88 6.31
CA GLU A 296 29.47 2.32 6.08
C GLU A 296 30.44 1.16 6.23
N GLY A 297 30.22 0.24 7.20
CA GLY A 297 30.99 -0.98 7.36
C GLY A 297 30.88 -1.94 6.18
N PHE A 298 29.78 -1.93 5.44
CA PHE A 298 29.63 -2.64 4.17
C PHE A 298 30.23 -1.90 2.97
N GLY A 299 30.53 -0.60 3.11
CA GLY A 299 31.08 0.25 2.05
C GLY A 299 30.04 1.11 1.32
N GLY A 300 28.80 1.18 1.82
CA GLY A 300 27.78 2.10 1.33
C GLY A 300 27.79 3.44 2.08
N LYS A 301 26.73 4.21 1.96
CA LYS A 301 26.59 5.55 2.57
C LYS A 301 25.38 5.62 3.49
N GLY A 302 25.51 6.28 4.63
CA GLY A 302 24.44 6.41 5.60
C GLY A 302 24.19 7.85 6.03
N PHE A 303 22.92 8.12 6.38
CA PHE A 303 22.49 9.36 7.03
C PHE A 303 21.57 9.00 8.21
N HIS A 304 21.69 9.77 9.30
CA HIS A 304 20.75 9.73 10.40
C HIS A 304 20.10 11.10 10.53
N VAL A 305 18.79 11.15 10.50
CA VAL A 305 18.00 12.39 10.44
C VAL A 305 16.91 12.42 11.50
N LYS A 306 16.66 13.59 12.05
CA LYS A 306 15.67 13.83 13.12
C LYS A 306 14.62 14.86 12.74
N THR A 307 14.88 15.62 11.68
CA THR A 307 13.97 16.66 11.21
C THR A 307 13.65 16.44 9.73
N LEU A 308 12.49 16.93 9.26
CA LEU A 308 12.09 16.84 7.88
C LEU A 308 13.07 17.55 6.94
N ASP A 309 13.64 18.67 7.37
CA ASP A 309 14.64 19.41 6.59
C ASP A 309 15.95 18.62 6.43
N GLU A 310 16.40 17.93 7.48
CA GLU A 310 17.56 17.02 7.40
C GLU A 310 17.26 15.86 6.45
N PHE A 311 16.04 15.28 6.51
CA PHE A 311 15.64 14.24 5.58
C PHE A 311 15.68 14.72 4.13
N LYS A 312 15.05 15.85 3.81
CA LYS A 312 15.02 16.41 2.45
C LYS A 312 16.44 16.64 1.90
N LYS A 313 17.36 17.13 2.74
CA LYS A 313 18.78 17.30 2.36
C LYS A 313 19.48 15.96 2.11
N ALA A 314 19.31 14.99 3.01
CA ALA A 314 19.92 13.67 2.89
C ALA A 314 19.37 12.92 1.66
N TYR A 315 18.07 13.02 1.40
CA TYR A 315 17.42 12.37 0.28
C TYR A 315 17.93 12.93 -1.08
N LYS A 316 18.08 14.26 -1.20
CA LYS A 316 18.69 14.90 -2.37
C LYS A 316 20.14 14.50 -2.61
N LEU A 317 20.89 14.24 -1.54
CA LEU A 317 22.25 13.72 -1.66
C LEU A 317 22.24 12.24 -2.08
N ALA A 318 21.34 11.43 -1.50
CA ALA A 318 21.19 10.03 -1.83
C ALA A 318 20.85 9.78 -3.30
N GLN A 319 20.04 10.65 -3.91
CA GLN A 319 19.71 10.56 -5.33
C GLN A 319 20.91 10.73 -6.28
N LYS A 320 22.02 11.29 -5.81
CA LYS A 320 23.25 11.53 -6.60
C LYS A 320 24.27 10.40 -6.43
N GLU A 321 24.04 9.48 -5.51
CA GLU A 321 24.97 8.40 -5.24
C GLU A 321 24.77 7.25 -6.23
N ASN A 322 25.88 6.60 -6.59
CA ASN A 322 25.91 5.46 -7.51
C ASN A 322 25.89 4.11 -6.79
N GLY A 323 25.76 4.09 -5.47
CA GLY A 323 25.70 2.92 -4.62
C GLY A 323 24.55 3.01 -3.61
N PRO A 324 24.34 2.00 -2.77
CA PRO A 324 23.27 1.97 -1.81
C PRO A 324 23.44 3.04 -0.72
N VAL A 325 22.32 3.71 -0.40
CA VAL A 325 22.26 4.72 0.65
C VAL A 325 21.17 4.36 1.64
N TRP A 326 21.49 4.41 2.94
CA TRP A 326 20.51 4.26 4.00
C TRP A 326 20.26 5.60 4.70
N ILE A 327 18.99 5.94 4.91
CA ILE A 327 18.57 7.13 5.65
C ILE A 327 17.73 6.66 6.83
N ALA A 328 18.31 6.65 8.02
CA ALA A 328 17.61 6.34 9.26
C ALA A 328 16.88 7.60 9.77
N CYS A 329 15.57 7.53 9.86
CA CYS A 329 14.71 8.65 10.22
C CYS A 329 14.09 8.38 11.59
N ASP A 330 14.45 9.19 12.61
CA ASP A 330 13.83 9.13 13.93
C ASP A 330 12.35 9.54 13.81
N ILE A 331 11.43 8.63 14.14
CA ILE A 331 9.99 8.92 14.20
C ILE A 331 9.43 8.58 15.60
N GLY A 332 8.23 9.08 15.89
CA GLY A 332 7.57 8.81 17.16
C GLY A 332 7.23 7.33 17.36
N LYS A 333 7.52 6.77 18.55
CA LYS A 333 7.24 5.36 18.83
C LYS A 333 5.77 5.01 18.98
N ASP A 334 4.92 6.00 19.20
CA ASP A 334 3.48 5.85 19.38
C ASP A 334 2.68 6.30 18.16
N GLU A 335 3.37 6.53 17.01
CA GLU A 335 2.75 6.78 15.72
C GLU A 335 1.86 5.61 15.32
N ARG A 336 0.69 5.91 14.74
CA ARG A 336 -0.30 4.90 14.37
C ARG A 336 -0.64 4.95 12.89
N VAL A 337 -0.96 3.79 12.36
CA VAL A 337 -1.63 3.67 11.06
C VAL A 337 -3.11 3.90 11.28
N LEU A 338 -3.63 5.00 10.77
CA LEU A 338 -5.04 5.38 10.84
C LEU A 338 -5.53 5.74 9.41
N PRO A 339 -6.82 5.50 9.10
CA PRO A 339 -7.79 4.83 9.95
C PRO A 339 -7.46 3.34 10.17
N MET A 340 -8.17 2.72 11.13
CA MET A 340 -8.05 1.29 11.39
C MET A 340 -9.40 0.72 11.79
N ILE A 341 -9.94 -0.17 10.97
CA ILE A 341 -11.17 -0.93 11.28
C ILE A 341 -10.74 -2.29 11.85
N PRO A 342 -11.10 -2.63 13.09
CA PRO A 342 -10.74 -3.93 13.67
C PRO A 342 -11.41 -5.11 12.95
N ALA A 343 -10.76 -6.29 12.99
CA ALA A 343 -11.35 -7.51 12.49
C ALA A 343 -12.72 -7.80 13.17
N GLY A 344 -13.69 -8.21 12.39
CA GLY A 344 -15.07 -8.45 12.84
C GLY A 344 -15.95 -7.20 12.91
N LYS A 345 -15.37 -6.02 12.61
CA LYS A 345 -16.05 -4.74 12.58
C LYS A 345 -16.31 -4.27 11.14
N THR A 346 -17.10 -3.21 10.99
CA THR A 346 -17.35 -2.52 9.73
C THR A 346 -16.98 -1.04 9.86
N VAL A 347 -17.12 -0.29 8.80
CA VAL A 347 -16.85 1.15 8.76
C VAL A 347 -17.75 1.95 9.70
N ASP A 348 -18.92 1.43 10.06
CA ASP A 348 -19.91 2.07 10.95
C ASP A 348 -19.73 1.70 12.44
N ASP A 349 -18.82 0.78 12.79
CA ASP A 349 -18.53 0.35 14.17
C ASP A 349 -17.38 1.14 14.79
#